data_3ba9ac91f87e56ea21f832adbe60b263
#
_entry.id   3ba9ac91f87e56ea21f832adbe60b263
#
_cell.length_a   1.000
_cell.length_b   1.000
_cell.length_c   1.000
_cell.angle_alpha   90.00
_cell.angle_beta   90.00
_cell.angle_gamma   90.00
#
_symmetry.space_group_name_H-M   'P 1'
#
loop_
_entity.id
_entity.type
_entity.pdbx_description
1 polymer ?
#
loop_
_entity_poly.entity_id
_entity_poly.type
_entity_poly.pdbx_seq_one_letter_code
_entity_poly.pdbx_strand_id
1 'polypeptide(L)'
;MKSGEAFVINDDIVTSRLQENPMAFDKNGELHYDIISAFIKSVRGSDPDAAIYWLARLIAGGEDPKFIARRLVILASEDIGLANPNALLLANATFDALTKIGWPEGRIILSECTIYLATSPKSNSAYLAIDAALEFVEKTGNQPVPLHLRNAPTKLMSDLGYHEGYKYPHDYPHHFTRQAYMPETIGHPAFWNPCHNPAEDKLAQRQHELWNSED
;
A
#
# COMPACT_ATOMS: atom_id res chain seq x y z
N MET A 1 -38.02 -33.41 -37.88
CA MET A 1 -37.38 -32.08 -37.98
C MET A 1 -38.34 -31.08 -37.36
N LYS A 2 -38.12 -30.61 -36.12
CA LYS A 2 -38.92 -29.54 -35.50
C LYS A 2 -38.31 -28.21 -35.91
N SER A 3 -39.15 -27.37 -36.52
CA SER A 3 -38.80 -26.01 -36.92
C SER A 3 -38.27 -25.22 -35.73
N GLY A 4 -37.10 -24.63 -35.87
CA GLY A 4 -36.56 -23.72 -34.86
C GLY A 4 -37.40 -22.45 -34.81
N GLU A 5 -38.13 -22.25 -33.74
CA GLU A 5 -38.68 -20.94 -33.42
C GLU A 5 -37.50 -19.96 -33.18
N ALA A 6 -37.49 -18.89 -33.94
CA ALA A 6 -36.51 -17.82 -33.74
C ALA A 6 -36.80 -17.16 -32.38
N PHE A 7 -35.81 -17.19 -31.47
CA PHE A 7 -35.91 -16.50 -30.21
C PHE A 7 -35.76 -14.99 -30.46
N VAL A 8 -36.84 -14.26 -30.31
CA VAL A 8 -36.85 -12.80 -30.50
C VAL A 8 -36.45 -12.16 -29.18
N ILE A 9 -35.25 -11.54 -29.14
CA ILE A 9 -34.82 -10.72 -28.02
C ILE A 9 -35.46 -9.34 -28.20
N ASN A 10 -36.35 -8.97 -27.29
CA ASN A 10 -36.94 -7.63 -27.21
C ASN A 10 -36.52 -6.93 -25.89
N ASP A 11 -36.84 -5.64 -25.79
CA ASP A 11 -36.45 -4.81 -24.63
C ASP A 11 -37.03 -5.35 -23.31
N ASP A 12 -38.21 -5.97 -23.34
CA ASP A 12 -38.84 -6.57 -22.16
C ASP A 12 -38.06 -7.78 -21.64
N ILE A 13 -37.58 -8.64 -22.57
CA ILE A 13 -36.74 -9.79 -22.22
C ILE A 13 -35.40 -9.32 -21.69
N VAL A 14 -34.78 -8.29 -22.28
CA VAL A 14 -33.55 -7.70 -21.80
C VAL A 14 -33.75 -7.09 -20.40
N THR A 15 -34.82 -6.32 -20.23
CA THR A 15 -35.17 -5.67 -18.96
C THR A 15 -35.45 -6.70 -17.86
N SER A 16 -36.22 -7.76 -18.14
CA SER A 16 -36.50 -8.84 -17.21
C SER A 16 -35.24 -9.60 -16.81
N ARG A 17 -34.35 -9.89 -17.76
CA ARG A 17 -33.06 -10.54 -17.47
C ARG A 17 -32.12 -9.66 -16.67
N LEU A 18 -32.09 -8.36 -16.89
CA LEU A 18 -31.35 -7.41 -16.08
C LEU A 18 -31.93 -7.31 -14.66
N GLN A 19 -33.28 -7.39 -14.54
CA GLN A 19 -33.95 -7.43 -13.23
C GLN A 19 -33.81 -8.77 -12.51
N GLU A 20 -33.79 -9.90 -13.23
CA GLU A 20 -33.53 -11.23 -12.69
C GLU A 20 -32.06 -11.42 -12.26
N ASN A 21 -31.14 -10.65 -12.83
CA ASN A 21 -29.73 -10.67 -12.48
C ASN A 21 -29.24 -9.26 -12.11
N PRO A 22 -29.75 -8.67 -11.00
CA PRO A 22 -29.38 -7.33 -10.55
C PRO A 22 -27.89 -7.20 -10.20
N MET A 23 -27.15 -8.30 -10.28
CA MET A 23 -25.71 -8.43 -10.09
C MET A 23 -24.94 -8.58 -11.39
N ALA A 24 -25.57 -8.38 -12.56
CA ALA A 24 -24.86 -8.34 -13.83
C ALA A 24 -23.82 -7.22 -13.80
N PHE A 25 -22.59 -7.61 -13.57
CA PHE A 25 -21.45 -6.77 -13.34
C PHE A 25 -20.81 -6.47 -14.70
N ASP A 26 -20.90 -5.25 -15.16
CA ASP A 26 -20.10 -4.81 -16.28
C ASP A 26 -18.65 -4.63 -15.80
N LYS A 27 -17.80 -5.65 -16.03
CA LYS A 27 -16.40 -5.68 -15.60
C LYS A 27 -15.55 -4.50 -16.11
N ASN A 28 -16.03 -3.78 -17.10
CA ASN A 28 -15.37 -2.65 -17.72
C ASN A 28 -16.18 -1.35 -17.60
N GLY A 29 -17.32 -1.35 -16.90
CA GLY A 29 -18.22 -0.21 -16.79
C GLY A 29 -18.02 0.63 -15.53
N GLU A 30 -18.69 1.79 -15.48
CA GLU A 30 -18.65 2.74 -14.35
C GLU A 30 -19.02 2.07 -13.01
N LEU A 31 -20.00 1.16 -13.02
CA LEU A 31 -20.48 0.47 -11.82
C LEU A 31 -19.38 -0.37 -11.15
N HIS A 32 -18.48 -0.98 -11.94
CA HIS A 32 -17.33 -1.71 -11.40
C HIS A 32 -16.41 -0.80 -10.57
N TYR A 33 -16.06 0.36 -11.14
CA TYR A 33 -15.19 1.33 -10.46
C TYR A 33 -15.87 1.93 -9.21
N ASP A 34 -17.17 2.11 -9.23
CA ASP A 34 -17.93 2.60 -8.09
C ASP A 34 -17.92 1.61 -6.92
N ILE A 35 -18.15 0.32 -7.19
CA ILE A 35 -18.16 -0.71 -6.16
C ILE A 35 -16.78 -0.91 -5.55
N ILE A 36 -15.71 -0.97 -6.37
CA ILE A 36 -14.34 -1.09 -5.84
C ILE A 36 -13.94 0.16 -5.05
N SER A 37 -14.36 1.34 -5.49
CA SER A 37 -14.13 2.60 -4.80
C SER A 37 -14.85 2.64 -3.44
N ALA A 38 -16.09 2.16 -3.38
CA ALA A 38 -16.85 2.05 -2.14
C ALA A 38 -16.22 1.04 -1.17
N PHE A 39 -15.77 -0.10 -1.67
CA PHE A 39 -15.02 -1.10 -0.91
C PHE A 39 -13.77 -0.49 -0.25
N ILE A 40 -12.91 0.15 -1.05
CA ILE A 40 -11.69 0.79 -0.58
C ILE A 40 -11.99 1.85 0.48
N LYS A 41 -12.97 2.73 0.22
CA LYS A 41 -13.36 3.81 1.14
C LYS A 41 -13.94 3.29 2.44
N SER A 42 -14.67 2.17 2.42
CA SER A 42 -15.20 1.54 3.63
C SER A 42 -14.08 0.96 4.52
N VAL A 43 -13.10 0.28 3.93
CA VAL A 43 -11.92 -0.20 4.66
C VAL A 43 -11.12 0.98 5.24
N ARG A 44 -10.85 2.01 4.44
CA ARG A 44 -10.18 3.25 4.86
C ARG A 44 -10.94 3.97 5.96
N GLY A 45 -12.26 4.03 5.85
CA GLY A 45 -13.16 4.67 6.80
C GLY A 45 -13.41 3.87 8.08
N SER A 46 -12.81 2.68 8.21
CA SER A 46 -12.94 1.81 9.39
C SER A 46 -14.37 1.31 9.63
N ASP A 47 -15.13 1.07 8.56
CA ASP A 47 -16.45 0.44 8.59
C ASP A 47 -16.35 -1.01 8.06
N PRO A 48 -16.17 -2.01 8.95
CA PRO A 48 -16.03 -3.40 8.52
C PRO A 48 -17.31 -3.97 7.91
N ASP A 49 -18.49 -3.56 8.34
CA ASP A 49 -19.76 -4.07 7.83
C ASP A 49 -20.00 -3.57 6.41
N ALA A 50 -19.80 -2.28 6.16
CA ALA A 50 -19.85 -1.73 4.80
C ALA A 50 -18.78 -2.36 3.89
N ALA A 51 -17.55 -2.56 4.39
CA ALA A 51 -16.49 -3.22 3.64
C ALA A 51 -16.87 -4.65 3.23
N ILE A 52 -17.44 -5.44 4.14
CA ILE A 52 -17.93 -6.80 3.85
C ILE A 52 -19.10 -6.78 2.87
N TYR A 53 -20.01 -5.82 2.98
CA TYR A 53 -21.10 -5.66 2.01
C TYR A 53 -20.56 -5.43 0.59
N TRP A 54 -19.62 -4.50 0.43
CA TRP A 54 -19.05 -4.21 -0.88
C TRP A 54 -18.17 -5.36 -1.39
N LEU A 55 -17.43 -6.06 -0.50
CA LEU A 55 -16.73 -7.30 -0.84
C LEU A 55 -17.69 -8.35 -1.41
N ALA A 56 -18.82 -8.58 -0.73
CA ALA A 56 -19.84 -9.53 -1.18
C ALA A 56 -20.40 -9.13 -2.56
N ARG A 57 -20.60 -7.85 -2.83
CA ARG A 57 -21.02 -7.36 -4.15
C ARG A 57 -19.98 -7.60 -5.23
N LEU A 58 -18.68 -7.41 -4.93
CA LEU A 58 -17.60 -7.74 -5.87
C LEU A 58 -17.59 -9.24 -6.20
N ILE A 59 -17.70 -10.10 -5.18
CA ILE A 59 -17.73 -11.56 -5.33
C ILE A 59 -18.94 -11.99 -6.16
N ALA A 60 -20.13 -11.51 -5.81
CA ALA A 60 -21.37 -11.84 -6.52
C ALA A 60 -21.38 -11.35 -7.98
N GLY A 61 -20.70 -10.23 -8.23
CA GLY A 61 -20.46 -9.71 -9.59
C GLY A 61 -19.43 -10.50 -10.39
N GLY A 62 -18.76 -11.49 -9.80
CA GLY A 62 -17.77 -12.32 -10.48
C GLY A 62 -16.40 -11.65 -10.66
N GLU A 63 -16.04 -10.71 -9.75
CA GLU A 63 -14.73 -10.07 -9.78
C GLU A 63 -13.60 -11.09 -9.58
N ASP A 64 -12.46 -10.83 -10.21
CA ASP A 64 -11.26 -11.64 -10.01
C ASP A 64 -10.80 -11.54 -8.54
N PRO A 65 -10.72 -12.66 -7.80
CA PRO A 65 -10.27 -12.66 -6.41
C PRO A 65 -8.88 -12.07 -6.25
N LYS A 66 -8.00 -12.24 -7.23
CA LYS A 66 -6.65 -11.66 -7.21
C LYS A 66 -6.67 -10.14 -7.37
N PHE A 67 -7.64 -9.62 -8.13
CA PHE A 67 -7.82 -8.17 -8.23
C PHE A 67 -8.23 -7.58 -6.87
N ILE A 68 -9.21 -8.19 -6.20
CA ILE A 68 -9.64 -7.78 -4.86
C ILE A 68 -8.46 -7.84 -3.86
N ALA A 69 -7.71 -8.95 -3.87
CA ALA A 69 -6.57 -9.12 -2.98
C ALA A 69 -5.45 -8.10 -3.23
N ARG A 70 -5.16 -7.75 -4.50
CA ARG A 70 -4.22 -6.66 -4.82
C ARG A 70 -4.64 -5.33 -4.20
N ARG A 71 -5.94 -5.02 -4.20
CA ARG A 71 -6.44 -3.78 -3.56
C ARG A 71 -6.22 -3.81 -2.05
N LEU A 72 -6.41 -4.96 -1.40
CA LEU A 72 -6.12 -5.12 0.03
C LEU A 72 -4.62 -4.95 0.34
N VAL A 73 -3.72 -5.47 -0.50
CA VAL A 73 -2.26 -5.25 -0.36
C VAL A 73 -1.91 -3.77 -0.45
N ILE A 74 -2.50 -3.04 -1.41
CA ILE A 74 -2.29 -1.60 -1.53
C ILE A 74 -2.81 -0.87 -0.30
N LEU A 75 -4.06 -1.14 0.13
CA LEU A 75 -4.67 -0.54 1.31
C LEU A 75 -3.86 -0.76 2.59
N ALA A 76 -3.28 -1.96 2.73
CA ALA A 76 -2.45 -2.31 3.88
C ALA A 76 -1.22 -1.39 4.01
N SER A 77 -0.65 -0.92 2.89
CA SER A 77 0.50 -0.02 2.89
C SER A 77 0.10 1.46 2.84
N GLU A 78 -0.95 1.79 2.06
CA GLU A 78 -1.40 3.16 1.83
C GLU A 78 -2.13 3.74 3.04
N ASP A 79 -3.05 2.94 3.65
CA ASP A 79 -3.98 3.44 4.67
C ASP A 79 -3.68 2.96 6.09
N ILE A 80 -3.05 1.79 6.25
CA ILE A 80 -2.66 1.27 7.57
C ILE A 80 -1.17 1.52 7.84
N GLY A 81 -0.31 1.21 6.88
CA GLY A 81 1.11 1.54 6.90
C GLY A 81 1.80 1.21 8.23
N LEU A 82 2.50 2.20 8.77
CA LEU A 82 3.28 2.06 10.00
C LEU A 82 2.44 1.94 11.28
N ALA A 83 1.15 2.26 11.23
CA ALA A 83 0.26 2.08 12.39
C ALA A 83 0.09 0.60 12.76
N ASN A 84 0.16 -0.31 11.79
CA ASN A 84 0.12 -1.76 11.99
C ASN A 84 0.86 -2.49 10.86
N PRO A 85 2.18 -2.72 10.96
CA PRO A 85 2.97 -3.37 9.91
C PRO A 85 2.51 -4.80 9.57
N ASN A 86 1.80 -5.49 10.47
CA ASN A 86 1.24 -6.81 10.19
C ASN A 86 0.14 -6.80 9.11
N ALA A 87 -0.44 -5.62 8.84
CA ALA A 87 -1.46 -5.48 7.82
C ALA A 87 -0.96 -5.90 6.43
N LEU A 88 0.24 -5.47 6.05
CA LEU A 88 0.85 -5.86 4.77
C LEU A 88 1.18 -7.35 4.73
N LEU A 89 1.65 -7.93 5.84
CA LEU A 89 1.95 -9.37 5.93
C LEU A 89 0.68 -10.20 5.74
N LEU A 90 -0.42 -9.83 6.41
CA LEU A 90 -1.70 -10.53 6.28
C LEU A 90 -2.29 -10.38 4.86
N ALA A 91 -2.26 -9.17 4.30
CA ALA A 91 -2.76 -8.93 2.95
C ALA A 91 -1.98 -9.73 1.90
N ASN A 92 -0.67 -9.84 2.06
CA ASN A 92 0.18 -10.64 1.17
C ASN A 92 -0.09 -12.14 1.33
N ALA A 93 -0.22 -12.64 2.57
CA ALA A 93 -0.61 -14.02 2.84
C ALA A 93 -2.00 -14.35 2.27
N THR A 94 -2.94 -13.41 2.33
CA THR A 94 -4.27 -13.50 1.70
C THR A 94 -4.15 -13.68 0.19
N PHE A 95 -3.33 -12.87 -0.49
CA PHE A 95 -3.11 -12.97 -1.92
C PHE A 95 -2.54 -14.34 -2.30
N ASP A 96 -1.55 -14.82 -1.57
CA ASP A 96 -0.92 -16.12 -1.80
C ASP A 96 -1.88 -17.29 -1.56
N ALA A 97 -2.67 -17.22 -0.49
CA ALA A 97 -3.66 -18.23 -0.15
C ALA A 97 -4.75 -18.33 -1.23
N LEU A 98 -5.26 -17.20 -1.71
CA LEU A 98 -6.25 -17.15 -2.82
C LEU A 98 -5.72 -17.77 -4.10
N THR A 99 -4.43 -17.61 -4.38
CA THR A 99 -3.79 -18.20 -5.56
C THR A 99 -3.78 -19.73 -5.50
N LYS A 100 -3.75 -20.30 -4.29
CA LYS A 100 -3.72 -21.76 -4.05
C LYS A 100 -5.12 -22.37 -3.95
N ILE A 101 -6.07 -21.65 -3.37
CA ILE A 101 -7.39 -22.18 -2.99
C ILE A 101 -8.46 -21.82 -4.02
N GLY A 102 -8.52 -20.55 -4.47
CA GLY A 102 -9.56 -20.07 -5.38
C GLY A 102 -10.94 -19.98 -4.75
N TRP A 103 -11.98 -19.99 -5.59
CA TRP A 103 -13.39 -19.99 -5.20
C TRP A 103 -13.89 -21.43 -4.96
N PRO A 104 -14.86 -21.66 -4.06
CA PRO A 104 -15.62 -20.65 -3.30
C PRO A 104 -14.98 -20.29 -1.94
N GLU A 105 -13.98 -21.01 -1.42
CA GLU A 105 -13.41 -20.84 -0.09
C GLU A 105 -12.61 -19.55 0.05
N GLY A 106 -12.08 -19.02 -1.04
CA GLY A 106 -11.35 -17.75 -1.07
C GLY A 106 -12.11 -16.56 -0.47
N ARG A 107 -13.46 -16.61 -0.47
CA ARG A 107 -14.29 -15.58 0.18
C ARG A 107 -14.04 -15.45 1.68
N ILE A 108 -13.69 -16.55 2.34
CA ILE A 108 -13.45 -16.58 3.79
C ILE A 108 -12.16 -15.82 4.11
N ILE A 109 -11.11 -16.11 3.34
CA ILE A 109 -9.79 -15.49 3.50
C ILE A 109 -9.85 -13.98 3.18
N LEU A 110 -10.58 -13.60 2.12
CA LEU A 110 -10.83 -12.20 1.78
C LEU A 110 -11.61 -11.47 2.88
N SER A 111 -12.61 -12.10 3.46
CA SER A 111 -13.40 -11.54 4.56
C SER A 111 -12.54 -11.27 5.79
N GLU A 112 -11.72 -12.24 6.21
CA GLU A 112 -10.80 -12.10 7.33
C GLU A 112 -9.86 -10.92 7.15
N CYS A 113 -9.19 -10.83 6.00
CA CYS A 113 -8.30 -9.74 5.67
C CYS A 113 -9.03 -8.39 5.63
N THR A 114 -10.20 -8.33 5.02
CA THR A 114 -11.01 -7.10 4.93
C THR A 114 -11.38 -6.57 6.31
N ILE A 115 -11.86 -7.42 7.21
CA ILE A 115 -12.22 -7.04 8.59
C ILE A 115 -10.96 -6.55 9.33
N TYR A 116 -9.86 -7.30 9.22
CA TYR A 116 -8.61 -6.93 9.88
C TYR A 116 -8.11 -5.55 9.45
N LEU A 117 -8.11 -5.27 8.13
CA LEU A 117 -7.69 -3.97 7.61
C LEU A 117 -8.67 -2.85 8.00
N ALA A 118 -9.98 -3.11 7.93
CA ALA A 118 -10.99 -2.12 8.33
C ALA A 118 -10.89 -1.75 9.81
N THR A 119 -10.58 -2.70 10.68
CA THR A 119 -10.48 -2.49 12.13
C THR A 119 -9.08 -2.07 12.61
N SER A 120 -8.07 -2.12 11.75
CA SER A 120 -6.71 -1.65 12.08
C SER A 120 -6.64 -0.13 12.23
N PRO A 121 -5.76 0.38 13.11
CA PRO A 121 -5.46 1.82 13.13
C PRO A 121 -4.92 2.27 11.76
N LYS A 122 -5.15 3.52 11.41
CA LYS A 122 -4.83 4.08 10.10
C LYS A 122 -3.64 5.01 10.17
N SER A 123 -2.75 4.91 9.16
CA SER A 123 -1.69 5.87 8.90
C SER A 123 -1.32 5.85 7.42
N ASN A 124 -1.24 7.01 6.83
CA ASN A 124 -0.71 7.23 5.48
C ASN A 124 0.64 7.95 5.50
N SER A 125 1.31 8.02 6.66
CA SER A 125 2.55 8.77 6.82
C SER A 125 3.66 8.35 5.86
N ALA A 126 3.80 7.03 5.61
CA ALA A 126 4.79 6.50 4.68
C ALA A 126 4.45 6.83 3.21
N TYR A 127 3.17 6.80 2.85
CA TYR A 127 2.69 7.19 1.53
C TYR A 127 2.97 8.68 1.26
N LEU A 128 2.59 9.55 2.19
CA LEU A 128 2.86 10.99 2.06
C LEU A 128 4.35 11.32 2.04
N ALA A 129 5.17 10.56 2.78
CA ALA A 129 6.62 10.75 2.82
C ALA A 129 7.28 10.49 1.45
N ILE A 130 6.91 9.41 0.77
CA ILE A 130 7.48 9.12 -0.56
C ILE A 130 6.99 10.10 -1.62
N ASP A 131 5.73 10.53 -1.57
CA ASP A 131 5.20 11.52 -2.51
C ASP A 131 5.91 12.87 -2.34
N ALA A 132 6.08 13.34 -1.10
CA ALA A 132 6.82 14.56 -0.81
C ALA A 132 8.30 14.47 -1.27
N ALA A 133 8.94 13.31 -1.08
CA ALA A 133 10.31 13.11 -1.53
C ALA A 133 10.42 13.10 -3.06
N LEU A 134 9.47 12.49 -3.78
CA LEU A 134 9.43 12.49 -5.25
C LEU A 134 9.26 13.90 -5.79
N GLU A 135 8.32 14.66 -5.26
CA GLU A 135 8.12 16.07 -5.64
C GLU A 135 9.37 16.93 -5.38
N PHE A 136 10.05 16.67 -4.25
CA PHE A 136 11.29 17.38 -3.92
C PHE A 136 12.42 17.04 -4.88
N VAL A 137 12.57 15.77 -5.26
CA VAL A 137 13.57 15.33 -6.27
C VAL A 137 13.31 15.97 -7.64
N GLU A 138 12.05 16.07 -8.07
CA GLU A 138 11.69 16.76 -9.31
C GLU A 138 12.11 18.24 -9.28
N LYS A 139 11.93 18.92 -8.16
CA LYS A 139 12.29 20.33 -7.98
C LYS A 139 13.79 20.57 -7.90
N THR A 140 14.54 19.68 -7.25
CA THR A 140 15.97 19.87 -6.98
C THR A 140 16.88 19.24 -8.03
N GLY A 141 16.36 18.33 -8.85
CA GLY A 141 17.12 17.62 -9.87
C GLY A 141 18.17 16.67 -9.29
N ASN A 142 19.09 16.21 -10.14
CA ASN A 142 20.17 15.30 -9.78
C ASN A 142 21.18 15.98 -8.88
N GLN A 143 21.16 15.67 -7.60
CA GLN A 143 22.17 16.11 -6.64
C GLN A 143 23.27 15.04 -6.47
N PRO A 144 24.54 15.43 -6.35
CA PRO A 144 25.63 14.46 -6.19
C PRO A 144 25.52 13.76 -4.83
N VAL A 145 25.74 12.44 -4.83
CA VAL A 145 25.85 11.67 -3.58
C VAL A 145 27.09 12.14 -2.82
N PRO A 146 27.02 12.42 -1.50
CA PRO A 146 28.18 12.78 -0.69
C PRO A 146 29.33 11.76 -0.81
N LEU A 147 30.59 12.20 -0.88
CA LEU A 147 31.73 11.33 -1.14
C LEU A 147 31.87 10.20 -0.11
N HIS A 148 31.66 10.49 1.17
CA HIS A 148 31.74 9.52 2.25
C HIS A 148 30.71 8.40 2.15
N LEU A 149 29.55 8.62 1.47
CA LEU A 149 28.51 7.60 1.26
C LEU A 149 28.76 6.74 0.01
N ARG A 150 29.76 7.10 -0.84
CA ARG A 150 30.06 6.35 -2.05
C ARG A 150 31.01 5.20 -1.71
N ASN A 151 30.77 4.03 -2.33
CA ASN A 151 31.73 2.92 -2.23
C ASN A 151 32.97 3.18 -3.06
N ALA A 152 34.15 2.77 -2.57
CA ALA A 152 35.44 2.89 -3.22
C ALA A 152 36.00 1.51 -3.68
N PRO A 153 35.38 0.79 -4.63
CA PRO A 153 35.82 -0.55 -5.02
C PRO A 153 37.14 -0.56 -5.79
N THR A 154 37.60 0.58 -6.29
CA THR A 154 38.88 0.70 -7.03
C THR A 154 39.80 1.72 -6.34
N LYS A 155 41.12 1.56 -6.57
CA LYS A 155 42.12 2.50 -6.05
C LYS A 155 41.86 3.95 -6.53
N LEU A 156 41.48 4.12 -7.80
CA LEU A 156 41.13 5.42 -8.35
C LEU A 156 39.98 6.10 -7.57
N MET A 157 38.95 5.34 -7.21
CA MET A 157 37.82 5.88 -6.41
C MET A 157 38.26 6.26 -5.00
N SER A 158 39.13 5.46 -4.37
CA SER A 158 39.72 5.79 -3.09
C SER A 158 40.59 7.07 -3.18
N ASP A 159 41.41 7.18 -4.23
CA ASP A 159 42.25 8.37 -4.48
C ASP A 159 41.41 9.63 -4.74
N LEU A 160 40.16 9.47 -5.19
CA LEU A 160 39.15 10.55 -5.35
C LEU A 160 38.38 10.85 -4.06
N GLY A 161 38.72 10.26 -2.92
CA GLY A 161 38.09 10.52 -1.62
C GLY A 161 36.76 9.80 -1.40
N TYR A 162 36.43 8.77 -2.21
CA TYR A 162 35.23 7.97 -1.98
C TYR A 162 35.37 7.16 -0.69
N HIS A 163 34.29 7.13 0.10
CA HIS A 163 34.22 6.49 1.43
C HIS A 163 35.05 7.17 2.52
N GLU A 164 35.77 8.24 2.21
CA GLU A 164 36.59 8.94 3.18
C GLU A 164 35.72 9.62 4.23
N GLY A 165 36.00 9.36 5.53
CA GLY A 165 35.27 9.94 6.65
C GLY A 165 33.91 9.28 6.92
N TYR A 166 33.56 8.18 6.24
CA TYR A 166 32.34 7.44 6.60
C TYR A 166 32.45 6.82 7.99
N LYS A 167 31.47 7.10 8.82
CA LYS A 167 31.36 6.53 10.16
C LYS A 167 30.41 5.34 10.11
N TYR A 168 30.92 4.12 10.37
CA TYR A 168 30.09 2.92 10.38
C TYR A 168 29.27 2.85 11.68
N PRO A 169 27.92 2.95 11.65
CA PRO A 169 27.13 3.08 12.87
C PRO A 169 27.28 1.93 13.87
N HIS A 170 27.59 0.71 13.41
CA HIS A 170 27.77 -0.44 14.28
C HIS A 170 29.02 -0.37 15.17
N ASP A 171 29.96 0.52 14.88
CA ASP A 171 31.15 0.75 15.71
C ASP A 171 30.88 1.71 16.88
N TYR A 172 29.66 2.27 16.96
CA TYR A 172 29.27 3.27 17.95
C TYR A 172 28.19 2.75 18.89
N PRO A 173 28.07 3.32 20.11
CA PRO A 173 26.99 2.98 21.04
C PRO A 173 25.60 3.10 20.38
N HIS A 174 24.70 2.22 20.76
CA HIS A 174 23.34 2.15 20.21
C HIS A 174 23.27 1.97 18.69
N HIS A 175 24.39 1.61 18.03
CA HIS A 175 24.53 1.51 16.58
C HIS A 175 24.12 2.81 15.86
N PHE A 176 24.49 3.95 16.44
CA PHE A 176 24.17 5.27 15.91
C PHE A 176 25.38 6.21 16.01
N THR A 177 25.56 7.04 15.01
CA THR A 177 26.48 8.18 15.00
C THR A 177 25.96 9.26 14.09
N ARG A 178 26.14 10.51 14.49
CA ARG A 178 25.72 11.65 13.67
C ARG A 178 26.66 11.82 12.48
N GLN A 179 26.09 11.79 11.30
CA GLN A 179 26.74 12.15 10.04
C GLN A 179 25.70 12.63 9.04
N ALA A 180 26.11 13.37 8.03
CA ALA A 180 25.22 13.82 6.96
C ALA A 180 24.92 12.66 6.00
N TYR A 181 23.64 12.45 5.67
CA TYR A 181 23.20 11.45 4.71
C TYR A 181 22.59 12.07 3.43
N MET A 182 22.44 13.38 3.40
CA MET A 182 21.95 14.13 2.23
C MET A 182 23.01 15.06 1.68
N PRO A 183 22.92 15.44 0.39
CA PRO A 183 23.77 16.47 -0.20
C PRO A 183 23.62 17.80 0.56
N GLU A 184 24.72 18.46 0.86
CA GLU A 184 24.71 19.75 1.58
C GLU A 184 23.91 20.84 0.85
N THR A 185 23.87 20.76 -0.49
CA THR A 185 23.15 21.69 -1.36
C THR A 185 21.65 21.74 -1.13
N ILE A 186 21.06 20.67 -0.62
CA ILE A 186 19.61 20.55 -0.38
C ILE A 186 19.23 20.53 1.10
N GLY A 187 20.22 20.54 1.99
CA GLY A 187 20.00 20.45 3.42
C GLY A 187 19.40 19.11 3.87
N HIS A 188 18.58 19.14 4.91
CA HIS A 188 17.93 17.95 5.48
C HIS A 188 16.41 18.17 5.61
N PRO A 189 15.65 18.11 4.52
CA PRO A 189 14.20 18.22 4.57
C PRO A 189 13.58 17.03 5.30
N ALA A 190 12.52 17.30 6.05
CA ALA A 190 11.73 16.26 6.70
C ALA A 190 10.62 15.80 5.75
N PHE A 191 10.67 14.56 5.32
CA PHE A 191 9.64 13.95 4.48
C PHE A 191 8.65 13.11 5.31
N TRP A 192 9.15 12.36 6.30
CA TRP A 192 8.29 11.54 7.14
C TRP A 192 7.77 12.35 8.33
N ASN A 193 6.45 12.53 8.36
CA ASN A 193 5.72 13.12 9.48
C ASN A 193 4.83 12.03 10.08
N PRO A 194 5.16 11.48 11.27
CA PRO A 194 4.40 10.39 11.86
C PRO A 194 2.97 10.80 12.17
N CYS A 195 2.02 9.89 11.95
CA CYS A 195 0.67 10.03 12.47
C CYS A 195 0.65 9.69 13.97
N HIS A 196 -0.25 10.33 14.73
CA HIS A 196 -0.41 10.05 16.15
C HIS A 196 -1.10 8.70 16.38
N ASN A 197 -0.30 7.66 16.56
CA ASN A 197 -0.72 6.33 16.97
C ASN A 197 0.41 5.65 17.76
N PRO A 198 0.11 4.63 18.61
CA PRO A 198 1.09 4.04 19.51
C PRO A 198 2.32 3.43 18.83
N ALA A 199 2.22 2.99 17.58
CA ALA A 199 3.32 2.41 16.83
C ALA A 199 4.27 3.51 16.33
N GLU A 200 3.73 4.52 15.66
CA GLU A 200 4.53 5.62 15.11
C GLU A 200 5.07 6.56 16.18
N ASP A 201 4.34 6.77 17.29
CA ASP A 201 4.85 7.55 18.43
C ASP A 201 6.14 6.95 18.98
N LYS A 202 6.23 5.61 19.07
CA LYS A 202 7.47 4.92 19.50
C LYS A 202 8.62 5.10 18.49
N LEU A 203 8.32 5.06 17.20
CA LEU A 203 9.33 5.26 16.14
C LEU A 203 9.84 6.71 16.18
N ALA A 204 8.93 7.67 16.29
CA ALA A 204 9.26 9.09 16.37
C ALA A 204 10.07 9.41 17.63
N GLN A 205 9.67 8.86 18.78
CA GLN A 205 10.41 9.01 20.03
C GLN A 205 11.83 8.47 19.89
N ARG A 206 12.00 7.23 19.39
CA ARG A 206 13.33 6.64 19.17
C ARG A 206 14.19 7.51 18.25
N GLN A 207 13.63 8.01 17.14
CA GLN A 207 14.34 8.88 16.23
C GLN A 207 14.77 10.18 16.92
N HIS A 208 13.87 10.80 17.69
CA HIS A 208 14.16 12.01 18.45
C HIS A 208 15.27 11.79 19.47
N GLU A 209 15.24 10.70 20.23
CA GLU A 209 16.28 10.33 21.19
C GLU A 209 17.65 10.19 20.53
N LEU A 210 17.75 9.52 19.37
CA LEU A 210 19.00 9.33 18.65
C LEU A 210 19.57 10.65 18.09
N TRP A 211 18.72 11.50 17.52
CA TRP A 211 19.19 12.72 16.84
C TRP A 211 19.33 13.93 17.76
N ASN A 212 18.69 13.94 18.93
CA ASN A 212 18.72 15.07 19.86
C ASN A 212 19.36 14.73 21.22
N SER A 213 19.85 13.49 21.46
CA SER A 213 20.69 13.20 22.64
C SER A 213 21.95 14.08 22.56
N GLU A 214 22.20 14.84 23.60
CA GLU A 214 23.51 15.46 23.81
C GLU A 214 24.50 14.34 24.15
N ASP A 215 25.58 14.22 23.36
CA ASP A 215 26.70 13.32 23.66
C ASP A 215 27.45 13.78 24.90
#